data_c746420a2483ea0530e29fc37bedffbb
#
_entry.id   c746420a2483ea0530e29fc37bedffbb
#
_cell.length_a   1.000
_cell.length_b   1.000
_cell.length_c   1.000
_cell.angle_alpha   90.00
_cell.angle_beta   90.00
_cell.angle_gamma   90.00
#
_symmetry.space_group_name_H-M   'P 1'
#
loop_
_entity.id
_entity.type
_entity.pdbx_description
1 polymer ?
#
loop_
_entity_poly.entity_id
_entity_poly.type
_entity_poly.pdbx_seq_one_letter_code
_entity_poly.pdbx_strand_id
1 'polypeptide(L)'
;MKKSKIIAIVGIVVSVIVIIALLTISSRPYLTVSQVVLNPLEYDNKEIQVIGTVQEFAGSDFNLTENTYSIYVDINGLSPPTDLSNGIKVVVNGIFDSSMVLVANQILTQCS
;
A
#
# COMPACT_ATOMS: atom_id res chain seq x y z
N MET A 1 27.14 -23.17 33.91
CA MET A 1 27.32 -22.42 32.70
C MET A 1 27.90 -21.06 33.03
N LYS A 2 28.92 -20.64 32.33
CA LYS A 2 29.56 -19.37 32.62
C LYS A 2 28.66 -18.20 32.22
N LYS A 3 28.58 -17.19 33.08
CA LYS A 3 27.71 -16.03 32.86
C LYS A 3 27.96 -15.34 31.51
N SER A 4 29.21 -15.34 31.02
CA SER A 4 29.56 -14.72 29.73
C SER A 4 28.85 -15.41 28.53
N LYS A 5 28.64 -16.71 28.59
CA LYS A 5 27.92 -17.40 27.52
C LYS A 5 26.43 -17.05 27.51
N ILE A 6 25.85 -16.92 28.69
CA ILE A 6 24.44 -16.53 28.83
C ILE A 6 24.24 -15.11 28.29
N ILE A 7 25.13 -14.18 28.63
CA ILE A 7 25.06 -12.80 28.15
C ILE A 7 25.20 -12.75 26.64
N ALA A 8 26.10 -13.54 26.05
CA ALA A 8 26.28 -13.58 24.60
C ALA A 8 25.04 -14.11 23.89
N ILE A 9 24.43 -15.18 24.42
CA ILE A 9 23.21 -15.76 23.83
C ILE A 9 22.05 -14.77 23.92
N VAL A 10 21.86 -14.12 25.06
CA VAL A 10 20.81 -13.13 25.24
C VAL A 10 21.01 -11.95 24.28
N GLY A 11 22.26 -11.49 24.11
CA GLY A 11 22.56 -10.41 23.18
C GLY A 11 22.19 -10.77 21.73
N ILE A 12 22.49 -11.98 21.31
CA ILE A 12 22.16 -12.44 19.96
C ILE A 12 20.65 -12.51 19.77
N VAL A 13 19.91 -13.06 20.73
CA VAL A 13 18.46 -13.19 20.67
C VAL A 13 17.81 -11.82 20.59
N VAL A 14 18.24 -10.86 21.44
CA VAL A 14 17.72 -9.50 21.43
C VAL A 14 17.98 -8.82 20.08
N SER A 15 19.18 -9.00 19.54
CA SER A 15 19.53 -8.40 18.23
C SER A 15 18.65 -8.94 17.12
N VAL A 16 18.38 -10.23 17.10
CA VAL A 16 17.51 -10.84 16.09
C VAL A 16 16.08 -10.30 16.21
N ILE A 17 15.56 -10.18 17.41
CA ILE A 17 14.21 -9.64 17.64
C ILE A 17 14.12 -8.19 17.15
N VAL A 18 15.12 -7.38 17.44
CA VAL A 18 15.16 -5.98 16.98
C VAL A 18 15.19 -5.88 15.45
N ILE A 19 16.01 -6.71 14.81
CA ILE A 19 16.08 -6.73 13.35
C ILE A 19 14.74 -7.11 12.73
N ILE A 20 14.08 -8.14 13.24
CA ILE A 20 12.77 -8.56 12.75
C ILE A 20 11.73 -7.46 12.95
N ALA A 21 11.74 -6.82 14.11
CA ALA A 21 10.81 -5.72 14.40
C ALA A 21 11.02 -4.53 13.44
N LEU A 22 12.28 -4.15 13.16
CA LEU A 22 12.58 -3.08 12.24
C LEU A 22 12.15 -3.41 10.81
N LEU A 23 12.37 -4.63 10.36
CA LEU A 23 11.94 -5.07 9.03
C LEU A 23 10.41 -5.04 8.90
N THR A 24 9.70 -5.44 9.94
CA THR A 24 8.24 -5.42 9.94
C THR A 24 7.69 -4.00 9.92
N ILE A 25 8.29 -3.07 10.66
CA ILE A 25 7.85 -1.68 10.73
C ILE A 25 8.20 -0.93 9.44
N SER A 26 9.38 -1.18 8.87
CA SER A 26 9.85 -0.45 7.70
C SER A 26 9.24 -0.95 6.39
N SER A 27 8.76 -2.18 6.33
CA SER A 27 8.07 -2.67 5.14
C SER A 27 6.61 -2.22 5.21
N ARG A 28 6.26 -1.26 4.36
CA ARG A 28 4.86 -0.91 4.17
C ARG A 28 4.30 -1.88 3.14
N PRO A 29 3.51 -2.87 3.54
CA PRO A 29 2.95 -3.79 2.57
C PRO A 29 1.97 -3.05 1.67
N TYR A 30 2.04 -3.34 0.37
CA TYR A 30 1.02 -2.86 -0.54
C TYR A 30 -0.30 -3.55 -0.20
N LEU A 31 -1.36 -2.77 -0.10
CA LEU A 31 -2.68 -3.29 0.10
C LEU A 31 -3.31 -3.59 -1.26
N THR A 32 -4.08 -4.65 -1.32
CA THR A 32 -4.89 -4.94 -2.51
C THR A 32 -6.24 -4.23 -2.39
N VAL A 33 -6.91 -4.04 -3.52
CA VAL A 33 -8.23 -3.40 -3.52
C VAL A 33 -9.20 -4.19 -2.63
N SER A 34 -9.15 -5.51 -2.70
CA SER A 34 -10.03 -6.34 -1.88
C SER A 34 -9.82 -6.13 -0.38
N GLN A 35 -8.57 -5.98 0.06
CA GLN A 35 -8.29 -5.73 1.48
C GLN A 35 -8.90 -4.42 1.96
N VAL A 36 -8.82 -3.38 1.14
CA VAL A 36 -9.36 -2.06 1.49
C VAL A 36 -10.88 -2.07 1.49
N VAL A 37 -11.49 -2.71 0.48
CA VAL A 37 -12.95 -2.77 0.36
C VAL A 37 -13.58 -3.56 1.50
N LEU A 38 -12.92 -4.63 1.94
CA LEU A 38 -13.44 -5.47 3.02
C LEU A 38 -13.29 -4.81 4.41
N ASN A 39 -12.38 -3.85 4.55
CA ASN A 39 -12.12 -3.19 5.82
C ASN A 39 -12.05 -1.67 5.66
N PRO A 40 -13.10 -1.02 5.15
CA PRO A 40 -13.02 0.40 4.83
C PRO A 40 -12.83 1.29 6.05
N LEU A 41 -13.38 0.92 7.20
CA LEU A 41 -13.25 1.72 8.41
C LEU A 41 -11.86 1.64 9.01
N GLU A 42 -11.15 0.53 8.79
CA GLU A 42 -9.78 0.37 9.28
C GLU A 42 -8.81 1.33 8.61
N TYR A 43 -9.05 1.65 7.35
CA TYR A 43 -8.16 2.51 6.56
C TYR A 43 -8.70 3.92 6.36
N ASP A 44 -9.84 4.25 6.97
CA ASP A 44 -10.47 5.56 6.82
C ASP A 44 -9.52 6.69 7.29
N ASN A 45 -9.32 7.69 6.42
CA ASN A 45 -8.42 8.83 6.65
C ASN A 45 -6.96 8.45 6.87
N LYS A 46 -6.56 7.25 6.47
CA LYS A 46 -5.17 6.81 6.57
C LYS A 46 -4.49 6.85 5.23
N GLU A 47 -3.20 7.21 5.24
CA GLU A 47 -2.37 7.14 4.05
C GLU A 47 -1.99 5.69 3.80
N ILE A 48 -2.37 5.17 2.64
CA ILE A 48 -2.14 3.77 2.27
C ILE A 48 -1.63 3.68 0.84
N GLN A 49 -1.04 2.56 0.50
CA GLN A 49 -0.63 2.21 -0.86
C GLN A 49 -1.48 1.04 -1.33
N VAL A 50 -2.17 1.22 -2.43
CA VAL A 50 -3.07 0.19 -2.98
C VAL A 50 -2.60 -0.20 -4.37
N ILE A 51 -2.47 -1.49 -4.60
CA ILE A 51 -2.11 -2.03 -5.91
C ILE A 51 -3.36 -2.58 -6.59
N GLY A 52 -3.51 -2.30 -7.87
CA GLY A 52 -4.64 -2.79 -8.65
C GLY A 52 -4.51 -2.43 -10.11
N THR A 53 -5.56 -2.70 -10.87
CA THR A 53 -5.59 -2.45 -12.31
C THR A 53 -6.47 -1.24 -12.61
N VAL A 54 -5.97 -0.36 -13.50
CA VAL A 54 -6.71 0.85 -13.90
C VAL A 54 -7.87 0.45 -14.82
N GLN A 55 -9.05 0.97 -14.50
CA GLN A 55 -10.24 0.82 -15.32
C GLN A 55 -10.98 2.16 -15.41
N GLU A 56 -11.66 2.39 -16.52
CA GLU A 56 -12.48 3.59 -16.72
C GLU A 56 -11.72 4.90 -16.50
N PHE A 57 -10.48 4.96 -17.02
CA PHE A 57 -9.67 6.16 -16.92
C PHE A 57 -10.28 7.28 -17.73
N ALA A 58 -10.59 8.38 -17.06
CA ALA A 58 -11.28 9.54 -17.64
C ALA A 58 -10.45 10.83 -17.62
N GLY A 59 -9.14 10.71 -17.46
CA GLY A 59 -8.23 11.86 -17.47
C GLY A 59 -7.99 12.50 -16.12
N SER A 60 -8.98 12.55 -15.24
CA SER A 60 -8.84 13.13 -13.90
C SER A 60 -9.10 12.11 -12.79
N ASP A 61 -9.61 10.96 -13.13
CA ASP A 61 -9.88 9.90 -12.17
C ASP A 61 -9.95 8.55 -12.88
N PHE A 62 -9.93 7.49 -12.10
CA PHE A 62 -10.10 6.14 -12.62
C PHE A 62 -10.58 5.22 -11.51
N ASN A 63 -11.04 4.04 -11.88
CA ASN A 63 -11.36 2.98 -10.94
C ASN A 63 -10.18 2.02 -10.82
N LEU A 64 -9.80 1.72 -9.60
CA LEU A 64 -8.76 0.74 -9.32
C LEU A 64 -9.45 -0.57 -8.96
N THR A 65 -9.18 -1.61 -9.75
CA THR A 65 -9.89 -2.89 -9.61
C THR A 65 -8.95 -4.02 -9.28
N GLU A 66 -9.47 -4.98 -8.55
CA GLU A 66 -8.82 -6.26 -8.30
C GLU A 66 -9.90 -7.32 -8.13
N ASN A 67 -9.87 -8.37 -8.94
CA ASN A 67 -10.92 -9.39 -8.95
C ASN A 67 -12.30 -8.74 -9.18
N THR A 68 -13.21 -8.89 -8.22
CA THR A 68 -14.54 -8.31 -8.30
C THR A 68 -14.68 -7.00 -7.53
N TYR A 69 -13.60 -6.54 -6.90
CA TYR A 69 -13.61 -5.34 -6.08
C TYR A 69 -13.08 -4.16 -6.84
N SER A 70 -13.62 -2.98 -6.56
CA SER A 70 -13.14 -1.73 -7.16
C SER A 70 -13.27 -0.57 -6.16
N ILE A 71 -12.36 0.40 -6.28
CA ILE A 71 -12.43 1.66 -5.56
C ILE A 71 -12.23 2.81 -6.55
N TYR A 72 -12.78 3.95 -6.21
CA TYR A 72 -12.63 5.16 -6.99
C TYR A 72 -11.34 5.88 -6.58
N VAL A 73 -10.51 6.23 -7.55
CA VAL A 73 -9.27 6.98 -7.28
C VAL A 73 -9.41 8.38 -7.85
N ASP A 74 -9.30 9.37 -6.97
CA ASP A 74 -9.35 10.78 -7.35
C ASP A 74 -7.91 11.28 -7.48
N ILE A 75 -7.54 11.67 -8.70
CA ILE A 75 -6.21 12.20 -9.00
C ILE A 75 -6.25 13.70 -9.28
N ASN A 76 -7.31 14.37 -8.85
CA ASN A 76 -7.47 15.80 -9.03
C ASN A 76 -6.33 16.56 -8.35
N GLY A 77 -5.60 17.34 -9.11
CA GLY A 77 -4.43 18.06 -8.62
C GLY A 77 -3.11 17.36 -8.85
N LEU A 78 -3.13 16.12 -9.37
CA LEU A 78 -1.92 15.41 -9.76
C LEU A 78 -1.81 15.38 -11.28
N SER A 79 -0.55 15.38 -11.77
CA SER A 79 -0.29 15.06 -13.15
C SER A 79 -0.22 13.54 -13.31
N PRO A 80 -1.16 12.91 -14.01
CA PRO A 80 -1.08 11.46 -14.18
C PRO A 80 0.15 11.06 -14.99
N PRO A 81 0.74 9.89 -14.72
CA PRO A 81 1.84 9.39 -15.55
C PRO A 81 1.40 9.24 -17.00
N THR A 82 2.31 9.50 -17.92
CA THR A 82 2.01 9.39 -19.36
C THR A 82 1.66 7.96 -19.77
N ASP A 83 2.13 6.98 -19.00
CA ASP A 83 1.88 5.57 -19.24
C ASP A 83 0.54 5.09 -18.68
N LEU A 84 -0.20 5.97 -18.01
CA LEU A 84 -1.46 5.58 -17.37
C LEU A 84 -2.53 5.31 -18.41
N SER A 85 -3.03 4.09 -18.43
CA SER A 85 -4.08 3.68 -19.35
C SER A 85 -4.89 2.53 -18.75
N ASN A 86 -6.07 2.27 -19.33
CA ASN A 86 -6.90 1.17 -18.86
C ASN A 86 -6.18 -0.17 -19.03
N GLY A 87 -6.32 -1.02 -18.01
CA GLY A 87 -5.77 -2.36 -18.04
C GLY A 87 -4.36 -2.51 -17.52
N ILE A 88 -3.69 -1.41 -17.16
CA ILE A 88 -2.35 -1.51 -16.58
C ILE A 88 -2.43 -1.61 -15.05
N LYS A 89 -1.42 -2.27 -14.48
CA LYS A 89 -1.30 -2.39 -13.03
C LYS A 89 -0.55 -1.19 -12.47
N VAL A 90 -1.10 -0.57 -11.43
CA VAL A 90 -0.50 0.59 -10.79
C VAL A 90 -0.53 0.45 -9.28
N VAL A 91 0.36 1.18 -8.62
CA VAL A 91 0.33 1.36 -7.17
C VAL A 91 -0.04 2.81 -6.90
N VAL A 92 -1.12 3.01 -6.17
CA VAL A 92 -1.61 4.35 -5.81
C VAL A 92 -1.33 4.59 -4.34
N ASN A 93 -0.61 5.66 -4.06
CA ASN A 93 -0.36 6.12 -2.70
C ASN A 93 -1.24 7.33 -2.43
N GLY A 94 -2.04 7.27 -1.37
CA GLY A 94 -2.93 8.37 -1.04
C GLY A 94 -3.69 8.11 0.24
N ILE A 95 -4.65 8.99 0.50
CA ILE A 95 -5.50 8.92 1.70
C ILE A 95 -6.83 8.28 1.31
N PHE A 96 -7.17 7.20 2.00
CA PHE A 96 -8.42 6.48 1.76
C PHE A 96 -9.56 7.06 2.58
N ASP A 97 -10.73 7.19 1.95
CA ASP A 97 -11.98 7.57 2.61
C ASP A 97 -12.89 6.35 2.67
N SER A 98 -13.58 6.16 3.78
CA SER A 98 -14.50 5.03 3.98
C SER A 98 -15.67 5.02 2.98
N SER A 99 -15.87 6.08 2.22
CA SER A 99 -16.82 6.12 1.11
C SER A 99 -16.31 5.41 -0.16
N MET A 100 -15.21 4.67 -0.06
CA MET A 100 -14.56 3.94 -1.17
C MET A 100 -13.88 4.86 -2.19
N VAL A 101 -13.38 6.00 -1.71
CA VAL A 101 -12.62 6.95 -2.50
C VAL A 101 -11.20 7.04 -1.97
N LEU A 102 -10.22 6.90 -2.86
CA LEU A 102 -8.81 7.08 -2.53
C LEU A 102 -8.33 8.38 -3.19
N VAL A 103 -7.97 9.35 -2.37
CA VAL A 103 -7.40 10.61 -2.87
C VAL A 103 -5.91 10.39 -3.08
N ALA A 104 -5.50 10.28 -4.33
CA ALA A 104 -4.14 9.93 -4.70
C ALA A 104 -3.16 11.08 -4.44
N ASN A 105 -2.05 10.76 -3.80
CA ASN A 105 -0.90 11.67 -3.66
C ASN A 105 0.17 11.34 -4.69
N GLN A 106 0.29 10.07 -5.06
CA GLN A 106 1.29 9.62 -6.01
C GLN A 106 0.79 8.33 -6.68
N ILE A 107 1.05 8.21 -7.97
CA ILE A 107 0.70 7.02 -8.74
C ILE A 107 1.99 6.49 -9.35
N LEU A 108 2.25 5.21 -9.10
CA LEU A 108 3.41 4.50 -9.64
C LEU A 108 2.92 3.45 -10.62
N THR A 109 3.31 3.58 -11.88
CA THR A 109 3.00 2.57 -12.87
C THR A 109 4.03 1.46 -12.81
N GLN A 110 3.58 0.21 -12.92
CA GLN A 110 4.49 -0.91 -13.01
C GLN A 110 4.74 -1.22 -14.47
N CYS A 111 5.98 -1.11 -14.87
CA CYS A 111 6.41 -1.58 -16.17
C CYS A 111 6.52 -3.10 -16.13
N SER A 112 5.64 -3.77 -16.83
CA SER A 112 5.73 -5.21 -16.98
C SER A 112 6.65 -5.56 -18.14
#